data_24939fd4d1af0df827f9fc0af6cfed34
#
_entry.id   24939fd4d1af0df827f9fc0af6cfed34
#
_cell.length_a   1.000
_cell.length_b   1.000
_cell.length_c   1.000
_cell.angle_alpha   90.00
_cell.angle_beta   90.00
_cell.angle_gamma   90.00
#
_symmetry.space_group_name_H-M   'P 1'
#
loop_
_entity.id
_entity.type
_entity.pdbx_description
1 polymer ?
#
loop_
_entity_poly.entity_id
_entity_poly.type
_entity_poly.pdbx_seq_one_letter_code
_entity_poly.pdbx_strand_id
1 'polypeptide(L)'
;TLSTMSVCSIEAVAEKTKKPFWFQLYMMRDRKFMERLIDRAKAAKCSALVLTLDLQILGQRHKDVRNGLSTPPKFTPKHLYQVLTRPGWCLKMLGTKNHFFGNIVGHVEGIKDVRSLTSWVGTQFDPQLNWKDIEWIKKRWGGKLIIKGILDSDDARMAANTGADAIIVSNHGGRQLDGASSTINILPEISDAVGKFIEIHIDGGIRSGQDVVKAMCLGAKGTYIGRAFLYGLGALGKQGVSKALEIIKTEADMTMALCGKRDIKELNRENVYFPK
;
A
#
# COMPACT_ATOMS: atom_id res chain seq x y z
N THR A 1 7.22 0.36 3.13
CA THR A 1 6.03 0.91 3.83
C THR A 1 5.36 -0.19 4.64
N LEU A 2 5.18 0.03 5.94
CA LEU A 2 4.48 -0.88 6.84
C LEU A 2 3.00 -0.50 6.93
N SER A 3 2.11 -1.46 6.70
CA SER A 3 0.66 -1.23 6.80
C SER A 3 0.16 -1.22 8.25
N THR A 4 -0.87 -0.42 8.54
CA THR A 4 -1.65 -0.52 9.79
C THR A 4 -2.13 -1.96 10.04
N MET A 5 -2.55 -2.66 8.98
CA MET A 5 -3.06 -4.04 9.03
C MET A 5 -1.95 -5.09 8.87
N SER A 6 -0.73 -4.77 9.27
CA SER A 6 0.38 -5.73 9.27
C SER A 6 0.31 -6.66 10.47
N VAL A 7 0.74 -7.91 10.29
CA VAL A 7 0.97 -8.86 11.39
C VAL A 7 2.22 -8.51 12.22
N CYS A 8 3.16 -7.74 11.66
CA CYS A 8 4.28 -7.17 12.39
C CYS A 8 3.89 -5.79 12.93
N SER A 9 4.19 -5.52 14.19
CA SER A 9 3.99 -4.18 14.77
C SER A 9 5.03 -3.18 14.25
N ILE A 10 4.77 -1.90 14.46
CA ILE A 10 5.71 -0.79 14.14
C ILE A 10 7.05 -1.04 14.83
N GLU A 11 7.01 -1.40 16.10
CA GLU A 11 8.18 -1.63 16.95
C GLU A 11 8.99 -2.85 16.46
N ALA A 12 8.31 -3.95 16.16
CA ALA A 12 8.97 -5.17 15.67
C ALA A 12 9.72 -4.95 14.34
N VAL A 13 9.21 -4.06 13.49
CA VAL A 13 9.90 -3.69 12.25
C VAL A 13 11.05 -2.73 12.56
N ALA A 14 10.86 -1.75 13.44
CA ALA A 14 11.90 -0.80 13.84
C ALA A 14 13.12 -1.50 14.46
N GLU A 15 12.91 -2.53 15.29
CA GLU A 15 14.00 -3.34 15.86
C GLU A 15 14.81 -4.11 14.81
N LYS A 16 14.22 -4.49 13.70
CA LYS A 16 14.85 -5.34 12.68
C LYS A 16 15.40 -4.55 11.49
N THR A 17 15.11 -3.26 11.37
CA THR A 17 15.62 -2.42 10.28
C THR A 17 16.56 -1.34 10.79
N LYS A 18 17.70 -1.17 10.07
CA LYS A 18 18.66 -0.09 10.37
C LYS A 18 18.29 1.23 9.70
N LYS A 19 17.38 1.21 8.73
CA LYS A 19 16.95 2.38 7.96
C LYS A 19 15.53 2.75 8.32
N PRO A 20 15.18 4.04 8.33
CA PRO A 20 13.80 4.48 8.51
C PRO A 20 12.89 3.85 7.46
N PHE A 21 11.67 3.55 7.84
CA PHE A 21 10.62 3.06 6.96
C PHE A 21 9.42 4.00 7.03
N TRP A 22 8.46 3.82 6.13
CA TRP A 22 7.22 4.58 6.11
C TRP A 22 6.12 3.78 6.79
N PHE A 23 5.24 4.47 7.51
CA PHE A 23 4.08 3.86 8.11
C PHE A 23 2.82 4.26 7.35
N GLN A 24 2.00 3.27 6.93
CA GLN A 24 0.74 3.52 6.26
C GLN A 24 -0.40 3.49 7.27
N LEU A 25 -1.18 4.58 7.30
CA LEU A 25 -2.33 4.80 8.17
C LEU A 25 -3.63 4.81 7.36
N TYR A 26 -4.65 4.13 7.88
CA TYR A 26 -6.02 4.30 7.41
C TYR A 26 -6.73 5.36 8.23
N MET A 27 -7.68 6.05 7.58
CA MET A 27 -8.62 6.90 8.28
C MET A 27 -9.62 6.05 9.03
N MET A 28 -9.72 6.21 10.34
CA MET A 28 -10.57 5.42 11.23
C MET A 28 -11.46 6.32 12.07
N ARG A 29 -12.64 5.81 12.46
CA ARG A 29 -13.55 6.52 13.38
C ARG A 29 -12.93 6.75 14.75
N ASP A 30 -12.18 5.77 15.29
CA ASP A 30 -11.44 5.94 16.55
C ASP A 30 -10.20 6.85 16.33
N ARG A 31 -10.42 8.16 16.45
CA ARG A 31 -9.35 9.18 16.31
C ARG A 31 -8.28 9.02 17.39
N LYS A 32 -8.65 8.61 18.61
CA LYS A 32 -7.68 8.38 19.69
C LYS A 32 -6.76 7.21 19.37
N PHE A 33 -7.29 6.15 18.77
CA PHE A 33 -6.45 5.05 18.31
C PHE A 33 -5.50 5.49 17.17
N MET A 34 -5.97 6.32 16.24
CA MET A 34 -5.12 6.90 15.22
C MET A 34 -3.99 7.75 15.79
N GLU A 35 -4.29 8.58 16.79
CA GLU A 35 -3.28 9.38 17.50
C GLU A 35 -2.20 8.48 18.12
N ARG A 36 -2.59 7.41 18.81
CA ARG A 36 -1.63 6.43 19.35
C ARG A 36 -0.76 5.79 18.26
N LEU A 37 -1.35 5.43 17.10
CA LEU A 37 -0.58 4.89 15.97
C LEU A 37 0.43 5.91 15.43
N ILE A 38 0.03 7.18 15.30
CA ILE A 38 0.92 8.26 14.86
C ILE A 38 2.06 8.45 15.86
N ASP A 39 1.78 8.45 17.16
CA ASP A 39 2.81 8.61 18.21
C ASP A 39 3.79 7.44 18.21
N ARG A 40 3.30 6.20 18.04
CA ARG A 40 4.15 5.00 17.89
C ARG A 40 5.02 5.08 16.63
N ALA A 41 4.46 5.55 15.51
CA ALA A 41 5.24 5.74 14.28
C ALA A 41 6.34 6.81 14.44
N LYS A 42 6.07 7.89 15.19
CA LYS A 42 7.08 8.90 15.57
C LYS A 42 8.17 8.30 16.44
N ALA A 43 7.79 7.58 17.50
CA ALA A 43 8.73 6.93 18.41
C ALA A 43 9.65 5.93 17.67
N ALA A 44 9.10 5.22 16.68
CA ALA A 44 9.84 4.31 15.80
C ALA A 44 10.67 5.03 14.71
N LYS A 45 10.67 6.37 14.69
CA LYS A 45 11.40 7.20 13.71
C LYS A 45 11.03 6.87 12.26
N CYS A 46 9.75 6.58 12.00
CA CYS A 46 9.26 6.46 10.62
C CYS A 46 9.52 7.77 9.87
N SER A 47 10.08 7.68 8.65
CA SER A 47 10.48 8.88 7.89
C SER A 47 9.33 9.56 7.14
N ALA A 48 8.23 8.86 6.94
CA ALA A 48 7.00 9.41 6.35
C ALA A 48 5.77 8.66 6.85
N LEU A 49 4.64 9.37 6.86
CA LEU A 49 3.31 8.81 7.07
C LEU A 49 2.60 8.72 5.71
N VAL A 50 2.06 7.56 5.36
CA VAL A 50 1.26 7.34 4.15
C VAL A 50 -0.19 7.22 4.56
N LEU A 51 -0.97 8.27 4.34
CA LEU A 51 -2.41 8.29 4.63
C LEU A 51 -3.20 7.74 3.45
N THR A 52 -3.98 6.69 3.67
CA THR A 52 -4.77 6.03 2.63
C THR A 52 -6.21 6.49 2.68
N LEU A 53 -6.72 7.05 1.58
CA LEU A 53 -8.04 7.67 1.47
C LEU A 53 -9.06 6.83 0.69
N ASP A 54 -8.64 5.86 -0.10
CA ASP A 54 -9.46 5.05 -0.98
C ASP A 54 -10.19 3.88 -0.27
N LEU A 55 -10.26 3.91 1.07
CA LEU A 55 -10.87 2.87 1.90
C LEU A 55 -11.82 3.48 2.94
N GLN A 56 -12.73 4.33 2.51
CA GLN A 56 -13.80 4.91 3.36
C GLN A 56 -14.86 3.87 3.70
N ILE A 57 -15.07 2.93 2.78
CA ILE A 57 -15.93 1.74 2.93
C ILE A 57 -15.20 0.54 2.32
N LEU A 58 -15.57 -0.67 2.76
CA LEU A 58 -15.01 -1.89 2.18
C LEU A 58 -15.58 -2.15 0.78
N GLY A 59 -14.70 -2.25 -0.21
CA GLY A 59 -15.07 -2.65 -1.57
C GLY A 59 -15.61 -4.09 -1.64
N GLN A 60 -16.49 -4.36 -2.60
CA GLN A 60 -17.03 -5.70 -2.83
C GLN A 60 -16.01 -6.58 -3.56
N ARG A 61 -15.28 -7.38 -2.80
CA ARG A 61 -14.26 -8.30 -3.32
C ARG A 61 -14.86 -9.67 -3.61
N HIS A 62 -15.64 -9.78 -4.69
CA HIS A 62 -16.37 -11.01 -5.04
C HIS A 62 -15.50 -12.27 -5.05
N LYS A 63 -14.26 -12.17 -5.52
CA LYS A 63 -13.32 -13.30 -5.54
C LYS A 63 -12.93 -13.74 -4.13
N ASP A 64 -12.71 -12.80 -3.22
CA ASP A 64 -12.39 -13.08 -1.82
C ASP A 64 -13.59 -13.76 -1.13
N VAL A 65 -14.81 -13.23 -1.35
CA VAL A 65 -16.06 -13.84 -0.83
C VAL A 65 -16.25 -15.26 -1.34
N ARG A 66 -16.11 -15.50 -2.67
CA ARG A 66 -16.22 -16.84 -3.26
C ARG A 66 -15.21 -17.83 -2.71
N ASN A 67 -14.03 -17.35 -2.33
CA ASN A 67 -12.98 -18.16 -1.72
C ASN A 67 -13.08 -18.26 -0.20
N GLY A 68 -14.18 -17.81 0.43
CA GLY A 68 -14.36 -17.85 1.88
C GLY A 68 -13.46 -16.89 2.67
N LEU A 69 -12.78 -15.97 1.98
CA LEU A 69 -11.97 -14.91 2.59
C LEU A 69 -12.83 -13.68 2.92
N SER A 70 -14.07 -13.94 3.39
CA SER A 70 -14.97 -12.93 3.92
C SER A 70 -14.48 -12.44 5.28
N THR A 71 -15.12 -11.41 5.79
CA THR A 71 -14.87 -10.85 7.13
C THR A 71 -16.10 -11.16 8.02
N PRO A 72 -16.05 -12.14 8.94
CA PRO A 72 -14.95 -13.09 9.25
C PRO A 72 -14.73 -14.17 8.17
N PRO A 73 -13.53 -14.75 8.10
CA PRO A 73 -13.26 -15.81 7.12
C PRO A 73 -14.07 -17.07 7.41
N LYS A 74 -14.59 -17.69 6.34
CA LYS A 74 -15.34 -18.96 6.42
C LYS A 74 -14.43 -20.10 6.01
N PHE A 75 -14.14 -20.99 6.95
CA PHE A 75 -13.40 -22.22 6.63
C PHE A 75 -14.31 -23.21 5.90
N THR A 76 -13.84 -23.66 4.74
CA THR A 76 -14.54 -24.63 3.89
C THR A 76 -13.71 -25.91 3.77
N PRO A 77 -14.31 -27.07 3.38
CA PRO A 77 -13.57 -28.30 3.10
C PRO A 77 -12.42 -28.08 2.09
N LYS A 78 -12.60 -27.16 1.13
CA LYS A 78 -11.56 -26.77 0.17
C LYS A 78 -10.34 -26.15 0.86
N HIS A 79 -10.55 -25.34 1.88
CA HIS A 79 -9.43 -24.76 2.67
C HIS A 79 -8.70 -25.84 3.44
N LEU A 80 -9.41 -26.77 4.05
CA LEU A 80 -8.79 -27.90 4.74
C LEU A 80 -7.92 -28.72 3.78
N TYR A 81 -8.43 -29.07 2.60
CA TYR A 81 -7.65 -29.75 1.56
C TYR A 81 -6.40 -28.95 1.16
N GLN A 82 -6.53 -27.61 0.96
CA GLN A 82 -5.40 -26.75 0.62
C GLN A 82 -4.32 -26.70 1.71
N VAL A 83 -4.72 -26.73 2.98
CA VAL A 83 -3.80 -26.78 4.13
C VAL A 83 -3.11 -28.14 4.17
N LEU A 84 -3.84 -29.24 4.11
CA LEU A 84 -3.30 -30.60 4.17
C LEU A 84 -2.31 -30.91 3.04
N THR A 85 -2.52 -30.33 1.85
CA THR A 85 -1.62 -30.52 0.70
C THR A 85 -0.36 -29.65 0.74
N ARG A 86 -0.17 -28.84 1.82
CA ARG A 86 0.99 -27.93 1.97
C ARG A 86 1.67 -28.07 3.34
N PRO A 87 2.21 -29.27 3.67
CA PRO A 87 2.79 -29.51 5.00
C PRO A 87 3.95 -28.55 5.33
N GLY A 88 4.78 -28.19 4.36
CA GLY A 88 5.87 -27.25 4.57
C GLY A 88 5.40 -25.83 4.98
N TRP A 89 4.23 -25.39 4.46
CA TRP A 89 3.60 -24.16 4.92
C TRP A 89 3.07 -24.29 6.35
N CYS A 90 2.39 -25.38 6.65
CA CYS A 90 1.85 -25.67 7.98
C CYS A 90 2.96 -25.65 9.06
N LEU A 91 4.08 -26.32 8.80
CA LEU A 91 5.20 -26.36 9.71
C LEU A 91 5.79 -24.96 9.96
N LYS A 92 5.93 -24.13 8.91
CA LYS A 92 6.39 -22.74 9.05
C LYS A 92 5.37 -21.88 9.83
N MET A 93 4.08 -22.11 9.66
CA MET A 93 3.04 -21.38 10.41
C MET A 93 3.02 -21.73 11.87
N LEU A 94 3.26 -23.01 12.24
CA LEU A 94 3.36 -23.43 13.64
C LEU A 94 4.53 -22.74 14.38
N GLY A 95 5.60 -22.44 13.66
CA GLY A 95 6.78 -21.75 14.21
C GLY A 95 6.64 -20.21 14.25
N THR A 96 5.58 -19.62 13.66
CA THR A 96 5.43 -18.16 13.69
C THR A 96 4.76 -17.68 14.97
N LYS A 97 5.24 -16.55 15.50
CA LYS A 97 4.67 -15.91 16.69
C LYS A 97 3.58 -14.88 16.34
N ASN A 98 3.54 -14.43 15.09
CA ASN A 98 2.69 -13.34 14.64
C ASN A 98 1.47 -13.89 13.89
N HIS A 99 0.36 -14.08 14.59
CA HIS A 99 -0.88 -14.60 14.03
C HIS A 99 -1.97 -13.53 13.84
N PHE A 100 -1.77 -12.34 14.41
CA PHE A 100 -2.76 -11.25 14.42
C PHE A 100 -2.14 -9.93 13.96
N PHE A 101 -2.96 -8.92 13.72
CA PHE A 101 -2.50 -7.58 13.36
C PHE A 101 -1.78 -6.92 14.54
N GLY A 102 -0.44 -6.88 14.47
CA GLY A 102 0.42 -6.45 15.56
C GLY A 102 0.29 -4.97 15.95
N ASN A 103 -0.34 -4.15 15.10
CA ASN A 103 -0.62 -2.75 15.42
C ASN A 103 -1.97 -2.54 16.10
N ILE A 104 -2.85 -3.55 16.12
CA ILE A 104 -4.23 -3.46 16.61
C ILE A 104 -4.40 -4.30 17.88
N VAL A 105 -4.06 -5.59 17.82
CA VAL A 105 -4.21 -6.50 18.96
C VAL A 105 -3.27 -6.07 20.08
N GLY A 106 -3.81 -5.98 21.29
CA GLY A 106 -3.11 -5.45 22.47
C GLY A 106 -3.09 -3.92 22.58
N HIS A 107 -3.59 -3.19 21.57
CA HIS A 107 -3.67 -1.73 21.54
C HIS A 107 -5.12 -1.20 21.49
N VAL A 108 -6.09 -2.08 21.29
CA VAL A 108 -7.52 -1.79 21.32
C VAL A 108 -8.20 -2.71 22.30
N GLU A 109 -9.01 -2.14 23.20
CA GLU A 109 -9.76 -2.90 24.20
C GLU A 109 -10.81 -3.81 23.55
N GLY A 110 -11.03 -4.99 24.13
CA GLY A 110 -12.04 -5.94 23.68
C GLY A 110 -11.66 -6.82 22.49
N ILE A 111 -10.48 -6.62 21.87
CA ILE A 111 -10.01 -7.47 20.78
C ILE A 111 -9.16 -8.61 21.33
N LYS A 112 -9.75 -9.82 21.37
CA LYS A 112 -9.10 -11.03 21.91
C LYS A 112 -8.86 -12.13 20.87
N ASP A 113 -9.58 -12.11 19.76
CA ASP A 113 -9.56 -13.14 18.73
C ASP A 113 -9.79 -12.58 17.33
N VAL A 114 -9.70 -13.44 16.30
CA VAL A 114 -9.91 -13.07 14.89
C VAL A 114 -11.31 -12.52 14.65
N ARG A 115 -12.32 -13.00 15.35
CA ARG A 115 -13.72 -12.61 15.14
C ARG A 115 -13.95 -11.19 15.67
N SER A 116 -13.53 -10.88 16.89
CA SER A 116 -13.62 -9.54 17.48
C SER A 116 -12.79 -8.53 16.69
N LEU A 117 -11.57 -8.90 16.24
CA LEU A 117 -10.74 -8.09 15.38
C LEU A 117 -11.45 -7.74 14.06
N THR A 118 -12.04 -8.74 13.42
CA THR A 118 -12.72 -8.59 12.14
C THR A 118 -13.94 -7.69 12.24
N SER A 119 -14.75 -7.89 13.27
CA SER A 119 -15.91 -7.04 13.56
C SER A 119 -15.48 -5.60 13.80
N TRP A 120 -14.47 -5.38 14.63
CA TRP A 120 -13.94 -4.05 14.92
C TRP A 120 -13.41 -3.36 13.65
N VAL A 121 -12.57 -4.02 12.85
CA VAL A 121 -12.04 -3.45 11.60
C VAL A 121 -13.17 -3.00 10.67
N GLY A 122 -14.23 -3.80 10.54
CA GLY A 122 -15.38 -3.46 9.70
C GLY A 122 -16.13 -2.20 10.13
N THR A 123 -16.09 -1.84 11.42
CA THR A 123 -16.75 -0.65 11.98
C THR A 123 -15.87 0.60 11.95
N GLN A 124 -14.56 0.45 11.70
CA GLN A 124 -13.60 1.56 11.84
C GLN A 124 -13.50 2.46 10.61
N PHE A 125 -13.87 1.97 9.43
CA PHE A 125 -13.81 2.81 8.24
C PHE A 125 -14.78 3.98 8.35
N ASP A 126 -14.30 5.17 7.99
CA ASP A 126 -15.01 6.42 8.17
C ASP A 126 -15.45 7.01 6.81
N PRO A 127 -16.74 6.86 6.45
CA PRO A 127 -17.27 7.44 5.21
C PRO A 127 -17.41 8.96 5.25
N GLN A 128 -17.24 9.60 6.41
CA GLN A 128 -17.32 11.05 6.57
C GLN A 128 -15.97 11.75 6.41
N LEU A 129 -14.93 11.01 6.04
CA LEU A 129 -13.59 11.54 5.74
C LEU A 129 -13.66 12.75 4.82
N ASN A 130 -12.96 13.81 5.19
CA ASN A 130 -12.88 15.05 4.42
C ASN A 130 -11.46 15.68 4.53
N TRP A 131 -11.22 16.73 3.75
CA TRP A 131 -9.89 17.38 3.67
C TRP A 131 -9.42 18.00 4.99
N LYS A 132 -10.32 18.44 5.89
CA LYS A 132 -9.95 18.93 7.23
C LYS A 132 -9.33 17.84 8.11
N ASP A 133 -9.76 16.60 7.94
CA ASP A 133 -9.14 15.47 8.62
C ASP A 133 -7.69 15.27 8.20
N ILE A 134 -7.37 15.55 6.92
CA ILE A 134 -6.01 15.43 6.40
C ILE A 134 -5.12 16.52 6.98
N GLU A 135 -5.62 17.75 7.07
CA GLU A 135 -4.92 18.87 7.71
C GLU A 135 -4.63 18.56 9.19
N TRP A 136 -5.61 17.99 9.90
CA TRP A 136 -5.41 17.54 11.28
C TRP A 136 -4.29 16.51 11.39
N ILE A 137 -4.27 15.49 10.51
CA ILE A 137 -3.21 14.47 10.49
C ILE A 137 -1.86 15.11 10.15
N LYS A 138 -1.79 16.00 9.16
CA LYS A 138 -0.53 16.69 8.79
C LYS A 138 0.03 17.44 10.00
N LYS A 139 -0.82 18.19 10.70
CA LYS A 139 -0.45 18.91 11.91
C LYS A 139 0.00 17.97 13.04
N ARG A 140 -0.75 16.88 13.26
CA ARG A 140 -0.45 15.89 14.30
C ARG A 140 0.85 15.14 14.00
N TRP A 141 1.06 14.73 12.75
CA TRP A 141 2.28 14.03 12.33
C TRP A 141 3.51 14.93 12.39
N GLY A 142 3.45 16.13 11.84
CA GLY A 142 4.52 17.12 11.84
C GLY A 142 5.74 16.76 10.96
N GLY A 143 5.66 15.67 10.20
CA GLY A 143 6.70 15.19 9.29
C GLY A 143 6.20 15.09 7.85
N LYS A 144 6.89 14.31 7.03
CA LYS A 144 6.49 14.08 5.63
C LYS A 144 5.20 13.27 5.57
N LEU A 145 4.19 13.83 4.89
CA LEU A 145 2.89 13.21 4.65
C LEU A 145 2.72 12.86 3.18
N ILE A 146 2.34 11.62 2.90
CA ILE A 146 2.06 11.12 1.57
C ILE A 146 0.59 10.71 1.54
N ILE A 147 -0.17 11.21 0.58
CA ILE A 147 -1.60 10.90 0.43
C ILE A 147 -1.77 9.83 -0.65
N LYS A 148 -2.36 8.70 -0.28
CA LYS A 148 -2.56 7.56 -1.17
C LYS A 148 -4.03 7.36 -1.49
N GLY A 149 -4.32 6.98 -2.76
CA GLY A 149 -5.69 6.71 -3.22
C GLY A 149 -6.23 7.81 -4.14
N ILE A 150 -5.36 8.62 -4.71
CA ILE A 150 -5.74 9.70 -5.62
C ILE A 150 -5.89 9.13 -7.04
N LEU A 151 -7.04 9.39 -7.67
CA LEU A 151 -7.38 8.98 -9.04
C LEU A 151 -8.01 10.10 -9.86
N ASP A 152 -8.00 11.32 -9.34
CA ASP A 152 -8.60 12.49 -9.94
C ASP A 152 -7.67 13.69 -9.83
N SER A 153 -7.64 14.57 -10.84
CA SER A 153 -6.75 15.71 -10.88
C SER A 153 -7.16 16.82 -9.91
N ASP A 154 -8.46 16.96 -9.61
CA ASP A 154 -8.93 17.94 -8.62
C ASP A 154 -8.62 17.50 -7.21
N ASP A 155 -8.79 16.19 -6.90
CA ASP A 155 -8.33 15.60 -5.64
C ASP A 155 -6.80 15.72 -5.49
N ALA A 156 -6.04 15.60 -6.58
CA ALA A 156 -4.59 15.81 -6.55
C ALA A 156 -4.23 17.28 -6.21
N ARG A 157 -4.96 18.26 -6.76
CA ARG A 157 -4.80 19.68 -6.41
C ARG A 157 -5.16 19.93 -4.95
N MET A 158 -6.26 19.34 -4.47
CA MET A 158 -6.65 19.45 -3.06
C MET A 158 -5.57 18.85 -2.14
N ALA A 159 -5.03 17.69 -2.50
CA ALA A 159 -3.94 17.06 -1.74
C ALA A 159 -2.70 17.96 -1.66
N ALA A 160 -2.30 18.57 -2.77
CA ALA A 160 -1.19 19.53 -2.79
C ALA A 160 -1.45 20.73 -1.86
N ASN A 161 -2.69 21.26 -1.84
CA ASN A 161 -3.09 22.39 -1.02
C ASN A 161 -3.09 22.09 0.49
N THR A 162 -3.22 20.81 0.91
CA THR A 162 -3.11 20.43 2.35
C THR A 162 -1.67 20.45 2.86
N GLY A 163 -0.69 20.74 2.02
CA GLY A 163 0.72 20.71 2.36
C GLY A 163 1.30 19.30 2.45
N ALA A 164 0.66 18.33 1.79
CA ALA A 164 1.25 17.00 1.62
C ALA A 164 2.54 17.07 0.80
N ASP A 165 3.49 16.18 1.12
CA ASP A 165 4.81 16.17 0.46
C ASP A 165 4.79 15.32 -0.83
N ALA A 166 3.90 14.34 -0.90
CA ALA A 166 3.71 13.49 -2.07
C ALA A 166 2.30 12.92 -2.14
N ILE A 167 1.91 12.48 -3.34
CA ILE A 167 0.70 11.67 -3.56
C ILE A 167 1.07 10.32 -4.16
N ILE A 168 0.23 9.31 -3.92
CA ILE A 168 0.28 8.02 -4.62
C ILE A 168 -0.98 7.88 -5.44
N VAL A 169 -0.83 7.92 -6.75
CA VAL A 169 -1.89 7.58 -7.71
C VAL A 169 -2.21 6.10 -7.56
N SER A 170 -3.41 5.79 -7.10
CA SER A 170 -3.75 4.44 -6.65
C SER A 170 -5.24 4.16 -6.77
N ASN A 171 -5.59 2.99 -7.31
CA ASN A 171 -6.92 2.40 -7.26
C ASN A 171 -6.98 1.18 -6.30
N HIS A 172 -6.07 1.15 -5.32
CA HIS A 172 -5.93 0.03 -4.38
C HIS A 172 -5.72 -1.33 -5.07
N GLY A 173 -5.09 -1.34 -6.24
CA GLY A 173 -4.90 -2.53 -7.05
C GLY A 173 -6.19 -3.11 -7.63
N GLY A 174 -7.19 -2.27 -7.91
CA GLY A 174 -8.52 -2.64 -8.41
C GLY A 174 -9.38 -3.35 -7.38
N ARG A 175 -9.16 -3.13 -6.07
CA ARG A 175 -9.81 -3.86 -4.97
C ARG A 175 -10.90 -3.06 -4.26
N GLN A 176 -11.16 -1.82 -4.66
CA GLN A 176 -12.15 -0.92 -4.06
C GLN A 176 -13.30 -0.65 -5.02
N LEU A 177 -13.22 0.35 -5.85
CA LEU A 177 -14.22 0.65 -6.86
C LEU A 177 -13.91 -0.16 -8.13
N ASP A 178 -14.81 -1.06 -8.50
CA ASP A 178 -14.72 -1.77 -9.79
C ASP A 178 -15.06 -0.79 -10.93
N GLY A 179 -14.32 -0.90 -12.05
CA GLY A 179 -14.48 0.03 -13.18
C GLY A 179 -13.78 1.39 -13.01
N ALA A 180 -13.06 1.62 -11.89
CA ALA A 180 -12.21 2.80 -11.77
C ALA A 180 -11.07 2.76 -12.81
N SER A 181 -10.61 3.93 -13.26
CA SER A 181 -9.50 4.07 -14.19
C SER A 181 -8.25 3.33 -13.71
N SER A 182 -7.48 2.78 -14.65
CA SER A 182 -6.16 2.28 -14.31
C SER A 182 -5.25 3.44 -13.92
N THR A 183 -4.41 3.20 -12.93
CA THR A 183 -3.52 4.25 -12.39
C THR A 183 -2.55 4.79 -13.43
N ILE A 184 -2.08 3.93 -14.32
CA ILE A 184 -1.16 4.33 -15.40
C ILE A 184 -1.85 5.24 -16.43
N ASN A 185 -3.14 5.08 -16.68
CA ASN A 185 -3.87 5.90 -17.64
C ASN A 185 -4.15 7.32 -17.09
N ILE A 186 -4.43 7.44 -15.80
CA ILE A 186 -4.73 8.74 -15.18
C ILE A 186 -3.46 9.50 -14.75
N LEU A 187 -2.32 8.79 -14.63
CA LEU A 187 -1.06 9.38 -14.19
C LEU A 187 -0.61 10.60 -15.01
N PRO A 188 -0.69 10.62 -16.36
CA PRO A 188 -0.30 11.80 -17.13
C PRO A 188 -1.11 13.05 -16.79
N GLU A 189 -2.43 12.91 -16.65
CA GLU A 189 -3.32 14.01 -16.30
C GLU A 189 -3.00 14.59 -14.92
N ILE A 190 -2.83 13.72 -13.92
CA ILE A 190 -2.42 14.12 -12.57
C ILE A 190 -1.04 14.77 -12.58
N SER A 191 -0.09 14.22 -13.36
CA SER A 191 1.24 14.78 -13.49
C SER A 191 1.24 16.19 -14.09
N ASP A 192 0.39 16.43 -15.08
CA ASP A 192 0.23 17.76 -15.67
C ASP A 192 -0.41 18.75 -14.70
N ALA A 193 -1.37 18.28 -13.89
CA ALA A 193 -2.09 19.11 -12.94
C ALA A 193 -1.22 19.56 -11.76
N VAL A 194 -0.40 18.67 -11.19
CA VAL A 194 0.27 18.93 -9.91
C VAL A 194 1.76 18.57 -9.86
N GLY A 195 2.33 17.96 -10.90
CA GLY A 195 3.71 17.46 -10.86
C GLY A 195 4.81 18.49 -10.64
N LYS A 196 4.49 19.79 -10.77
CA LYS A 196 5.39 20.91 -10.45
C LYS A 196 5.32 21.32 -8.96
N PHE A 197 4.30 20.88 -8.24
CA PHE A 197 4.00 21.34 -6.88
C PHE A 197 4.19 20.25 -5.83
N ILE A 198 3.99 18.99 -6.21
CA ILE A 198 4.03 17.84 -5.28
C ILE A 198 4.67 16.63 -5.95
N GLU A 199 5.36 15.81 -5.17
CA GLU A 199 5.94 14.56 -5.67
C GLU A 199 4.84 13.53 -5.98
N ILE A 200 4.91 12.88 -7.15
CA ILE A 200 3.91 11.92 -7.58
C ILE A 200 4.50 10.53 -7.60
N HIS A 201 3.85 9.62 -6.89
CA HIS A 201 4.14 8.19 -6.93
C HIS A 201 2.94 7.43 -7.52
N ILE A 202 3.14 6.15 -7.83
CA ILE A 202 2.08 5.29 -8.39
C ILE A 202 2.14 3.88 -7.80
N ASP A 203 0.97 3.30 -7.59
CA ASP A 203 0.81 1.86 -7.42
C ASP A 203 -0.33 1.33 -8.32
N GLY A 204 -0.60 0.04 -8.23
CA GLY A 204 -1.61 -0.60 -9.05
C GLY A 204 -1.09 -1.00 -10.44
N GLY A 205 -0.91 -2.29 -10.65
CA GLY A 205 -0.48 -2.82 -11.94
C GLY A 205 1.02 -2.99 -12.13
N ILE A 206 1.86 -2.46 -11.27
CA ILE A 206 3.33 -2.62 -11.36
C ILE A 206 3.72 -4.07 -11.07
N ARG A 207 4.24 -4.77 -12.09
CA ARG A 207 4.58 -6.20 -12.04
C ARG A 207 5.94 -6.53 -12.65
N SER A 208 6.47 -5.61 -13.46
CA SER A 208 7.72 -5.77 -14.21
C SER A 208 8.55 -4.49 -14.15
N GLY A 209 9.82 -4.58 -14.56
CA GLY A 209 10.66 -3.40 -14.72
C GLY A 209 10.19 -2.47 -15.84
N GLN A 210 9.54 -3.01 -16.87
CA GLN A 210 8.91 -2.20 -17.92
C GLN A 210 7.78 -1.32 -17.38
N ASP A 211 6.98 -1.83 -16.43
CA ASP A 211 5.93 -1.03 -15.81
C ASP A 211 6.52 0.13 -14.99
N VAL A 212 7.65 -0.12 -14.31
CA VAL A 212 8.40 0.93 -13.60
C VAL A 212 8.85 2.01 -14.57
N VAL A 213 9.53 1.62 -15.67
CA VAL A 213 10.04 2.58 -16.68
C VAL A 213 8.90 3.40 -17.28
N LYS A 214 7.78 2.76 -17.68
CA LYS A 214 6.59 3.47 -18.19
C LYS A 214 6.05 4.49 -17.18
N ALA A 215 5.91 4.11 -15.92
CA ALA A 215 5.43 5.00 -14.89
C ALA A 215 6.35 6.21 -14.69
N MET A 216 7.66 5.99 -14.68
CA MET A 216 8.65 7.08 -14.59
C MET A 216 8.59 8.02 -15.80
N CYS A 217 8.45 7.48 -17.01
CA CYS A 217 8.26 8.28 -18.24
C CYS A 217 7.02 9.18 -18.15
N LEU A 218 5.98 8.74 -17.47
CA LEU A 218 4.71 9.47 -17.33
C LEU A 218 4.65 10.45 -16.16
N GLY A 219 5.78 10.64 -15.47
CA GLY A 219 5.93 11.65 -14.43
C GLY A 219 5.96 11.15 -12.99
N ALA A 220 5.83 9.84 -12.76
CA ALA A 220 6.04 9.29 -11.43
C ALA A 220 7.50 9.47 -10.98
N LYS A 221 7.71 9.66 -9.67
CA LYS A 221 9.03 9.70 -9.02
C LYS A 221 9.30 8.42 -8.21
N GLY A 222 8.28 7.60 -8.00
CA GLY A 222 8.37 6.33 -7.30
C GLY A 222 7.23 5.39 -7.65
N THR A 223 7.50 4.09 -7.55
CA THR A 223 6.52 3.03 -7.83
C THR A 223 6.42 2.08 -6.64
N TYR A 224 5.23 1.51 -6.42
CA TYR A 224 5.01 0.51 -5.38
C TYR A 224 4.48 -0.78 -5.98
N ILE A 225 4.88 -1.87 -5.40
CA ILE A 225 4.40 -3.21 -5.75
C ILE A 225 3.61 -3.80 -4.56
N GLY A 226 2.54 -4.51 -4.87
CA GLY A 226 1.76 -5.27 -3.88
C GLY A 226 1.88 -6.77 -4.17
N ARG A 227 1.02 -7.29 -5.04
CA ARG A 227 0.97 -8.74 -5.34
C ARG A 227 2.27 -9.32 -5.89
N ALA A 228 3.09 -8.54 -6.60
CA ALA A 228 4.34 -9.01 -7.18
C ALA A 228 5.29 -9.57 -6.10
N PHE A 229 5.52 -8.83 -5.00
CA PHE A 229 6.36 -9.34 -3.92
C PHE A 229 5.65 -10.42 -3.07
N LEU A 230 4.30 -10.36 -2.95
CA LEU A 230 3.55 -11.36 -2.17
C LEU A 230 3.62 -12.76 -2.79
N TYR A 231 3.65 -12.88 -4.11
CA TYR A 231 3.90 -14.17 -4.78
C TYR A 231 5.28 -14.71 -4.45
N GLY A 232 6.30 -13.85 -4.48
CA GLY A 232 7.66 -14.20 -4.04
C GLY A 232 7.70 -14.65 -2.57
N LEU A 233 7.03 -13.90 -1.69
CA LEU A 233 6.93 -14.24 -0.27
C LEU A 233 6.26 -15.60 -0.07
N GLY A 234 5.16 -15.88 -0.76
CA GLY A 234 4.43 -17.15 -0.67
C GLY A 234 5.23 -18.34 -1.19
N ALA A 235 6.05 -18.15 -2.22
CA ALA A 235 6.85 -19.21 -2.82
C ALA A 235 8.11 -19.54 -1.99
N LEU A 236 8.92 -18.54 -1.65
CA LEU A 236 10.27 -18.73 -1.10
C LEU A 236 10.56 -17.86 0.14
N GLY A 237 9.53 -17.29 0.78
CA GLY A 237 9.70 -16.43 1.95
C GLY A 237 10.55 -15.19 1.63
N LYS A 238 11.47 -14.83 2.52
CA LYS A 238 12.36 -13.68 2.36
C LYS A 238 13.15 -13.71 1.04
N GLN A 239 13.67 -14.87 0.67
CA GLN A 239 14.44 -15.02 -0.58
C GLN A 239 13.58 -14.75 -1.81
N GLY A 240 12.31 -15.16 -1.80
CA GLY A 240 11.37 -14.89 -2.88
C GLY A 240 11.05 -13.42 -3.03
N VAL A 241 10.94 -12.67 -1.93
CA VAL A 241 10.78 -11.20 -1.97
C VAL A 241 12.01 -10.54 -2.59
N SER A 242 13.22 -10.93 -2.14
CA SER A 242 14.47 -10.40 -2.71
C SER A 242 14.58 -10.69 -4.20
N LYS A 243 14.21 -11.91 -4.60
CA LYS A 243 14.25 -12.31 -6.02
C LYS A 243 13.24 -11.55 -6.87
N ALA A 244 12.02 -11.32 -6.38
CA ALA A 244 11.02 -10.50 -7.09
C ALA A 244 11.51 -9.06 -7.31
N LEU A 245 12.14 -8.45 -6.31
CA LEU A 245 12.72 -7.11 -6.44
C LEU A 245 13.90 -7.07 -7.40
N GLU A 246 14.77 -8.09 -7.36
CA GLU A 246 15.90 -8.23 -8.28
C GLU A 246 15.43 -8.35 -9.74
N ILE A 247 14.42 -9.18 -10.00
CA ILE A 247 13.85 -9.35 -11.35
C ILE A 247 13.34 -7.99 -11.87
N ILE A 248 12.50 -7.29 -11.09
CA ILE A 248 11.94 -6.00 -11.50
C ILE A 248 13.06 -4.98 -11.76
N LYS A 249 14.09 -4.96 -10.92
CA LYS A 249 15.24 -4.07 -11.11
C LYS A 249 15.97 -4.39 -12.41
N THR A 250 16.32 -5.66 -12.65
CA THR A 250 17.03 -6.09 -13.85
C THR A 250 16.23 -5.78 -15.12
N GLU A 251 14.93 -6.02 -15.11
CA GLU A 251 14.06 -5.69 -16.24
C GLU A 251 13.99 -4.17 -16.48
N ALA A 252 13.97 -3.35 -15.42
CA ALA A 252 14.02 -1.89 -15.58
C ALA A 252 15.33 -1.44 -16.19
N ASP A 253 16.48 -1.95 -15.71
CA ASP A 253 17.80 -1.64 -16.26
C ASP A 253 17.91 -2.05 -17.74
N MET A 254 17.44 -3.25 -18.09
CA MET A 254 17.40 -3.71 -19.49
C MET A 254 16.49 -2.84 -20.37
N THR A 255 15.31 -2.47 -19.85
CA THR A 255 14.37 -1.62 -20.59
C THR A 255 14.96 -0.24 -20.85
N MET A 256 15.59 0.38 -19.85
CA MET A 256 16.27 1.65 -20.03
C MET A 256 17.40 1.56 -21.07
N ALA A 257 18.21 0.50 -21.01
CA ALA A 257 19.30 0.28 -21.97
C ALA A 257 18.76 0.16 -23.42
N LEU A 258 17.67 -0.58 -23.62
CA LEU A 258 17.00 -0.72 -24.93
C LEU A 258 16.38 0.60 -25.42
N CYS A 259 16.01 1.50 -24.50
CA CYS A 259 15.56 2.86 -24.83
C CYS A 259 16.70 3.87 -24.95
N GLY A 260 17.96 3.45 -24.88
CA GLY A 260 19.14 4.32 -24.97
C GLY A 260 19.31 5.26 -23.78
N LYS A 261 18.78 4.88 -22.59
CA LYS A 261 18.84 5.66 -21.36
C LYS A 261 19.76 5.02 -20.33
N ARG A 262 20.59 5.83 -19.66
CA ARG A 262 21.54 5.38 -18.65
C ARG A 262 21.10 5.72 -17.22
N ASP A 263 20.32 6.79 -17.07
CA ASP A 263 19.76 7.22 -15.78
C ASP A 263 18.23 7.25 -15.86
N ILE A 264 17.59 6.74 -14.83
CA ILE A 264 16.12 6.76 -14.69
C ILE A 264 15.56 8.20 -14.69
N LYS A 265 16.37 9.18 -14.33
CA LYS A 265 16.02 10.60 -14.36
C LYS A 265 15.94 11.20 -15.77
N GLU A 266 16.52 10.52 -16.75
CA GLU A 266 16.44 10.93 -18.17
C GLU A 266 15.15 10.48 -18.84
N LEU A 267 14.36 9.64 -18.16
CA LEU A 267 13.10 9.15 -18.69
C LEU A 267 12.07 10.29 -18.74
N ASN A 268 11.41 10.39 -19.88
CA ASN A 268 10.34 11.36 -20.12
C ASN A 268 9.28 10.79 -21.07
N ARG A 269 8.23 11.55 -21.35
CA ARG A 269 7.09 11.09 -22.16
C ARG A 269 7.45 10.69 -23.59
N GLU A 270 8.55 11.20 -24.15
CA GLU A 270 9.02 10.84 -25.50
C GLU A 270 9.48 9.38 -25.59
N ASN A 271 9.79 8.75 -24.45
CA ASN A 271 10.19 7.35 -24.36
C ASN A 271 9.00 6.37 -24.33
N VAL A 272 7.76 6.88 -24.35
CA VAL A 272 6.53 6.06 -24.35
C VAL A 272 5.68 6.40 -25.56
N TYR A 273 5.36 5.37 -26.35
CA TYR A 273 4.41 5.49 -27.43
C TYR A 273 2.98 5.31 -26.93
N PHE A 274 2.12 6.28 -27.22
CA PHE A 274 0.67 6.18 -27.01
C PHE A 274 0.02 5.98 -28.37
N PRO A 275 -0.61 4.82 -28.63
CA PRO A 275 -1.43 4.69 -29.83
C PRO A 275 -2.59 5.70 -29.77
N LYS A 276 -2.82 6.36 -30.88
CA LYS A 276 -3.96 7.29 -31.05
C LYS A 276 -5.28 6.55 -31.03
#